data_90c25325db49a208b68d3ba60fedce63
#
_entry.id   90c25325db49a208b68d3ba60fedce63
#
_cell.length_a   1.000
_cell.length_b   1.000
_cell.length_c   1.000
_cell.angle_alpha   90.00
_cell.angle_beta   90.00
_cell.angle_gamma   90.00
#
_symmetry.space_group_name_H-M   'P 1'
#
loop_
_entity.id
_entity.type
_entity.pdbx_description
1 polymer ?
#
loop_
_entity_poly.entity_id
_entity_poly.type
_entity_poly.pdbx_seq_one_letter_code
_entity_poly.pdbx_strand_id
1 'polypeptide(L)'
;MNIIGALDVPTSGSYLLGGEDVDQMSDDQLADIRNRMIGFICQQYNLLPKSNLLENVELPLLYAKVPAEERRERAMRSLERVGLAEKWKNMPNQLSGGQQQRVSIARALAGNPSLILADEPTGALDSKTSREVLNFLKELNEEGNTIVMITHDNSIALEAKHVVRIHDGKINFNGDVKDYAAII
;
A
#
# COMPACT_ATOMS: atom_id res chain seq x y z
N MET A 1 11.19 -3.04 -4.25
CA MET A 1 10.19 -2.81 -3.19
C MET A 1 10.81 -2.79 -1.78
N ASN A 2 11.66 -3.76 -1.43
CA ASN A 2 12.17 -3.89 -0.05
C ASN A 2 12.87 -2.63 0.48
N ILE A 3 13.75 -2.02 -0.30
CA ILE A 3 14.46 -0.79 0.11
C ILE A 3 13.49 0.39 0.27
N ILE A 4 12.62 0.64 -0.73
CA ILE A 4 11.63 1.73 -0.65
C ILE A 4 10.67 1.49 0.53
N GLY A 5 10.36 0.23 0.83
CA GLY A 5 9.49 -0.17 1.92
C GLY A 5 10.17 -0.20 3.30
N ALA A 6 11.44 0.22 3.40
CA ALA A 6 12.22 0.12 4.64
C ALA A 6 12.21 -1.30 5.27
N LEU A 7 12.18 -2.33 4.41
CA LEU A 7 12.32 -3.74 4.80
C LEU A 7 13.78 -4.21 4.71
N ASP A 8 14.61 -3.43 4.04
CA ASP A 8 16.03 -3.67 3.82
C ASP A 8 16.73 -2.33 3.58
N VAL A 9 18.04 -2.30 3.73
CA VAL A 9 18.87 -1.11 3.47
C VAL A 9 19.62 -1.25 2.14
N PRO A 10 19.93 -0.14 1.43
CA PRO A 10 20.70 -0.20 0.19
C PRO A 10 22.15 -0.63 0.48
N THR A 11 22.74 -1.43 -0.40
CA THR A 11 24.18 -1.79 -0.32
C THR A 11 25.07 -0.57 -0.53
N SER A 12 24.60 0.42 -1.29
CA SER A 12 25.29 1.68 -1.56
C SER A 12 24.27 2.74 -2.02
N GLY A 13 24.66 4.00 -1.93
CA GLY A 13 23.77 5.14 -2.19
C GLY A 13 23.08 5.59 -0.92
N SER A 14 22.11 6.49 -1.02
CA SER A 14 21.33 7.01 0.10
C SER A 14 19.83 6.96 -0.18
N TYR A 15 19.05 6.71 0.86
CA TYR A 15 17.59 6.72 0.80
C TYR A 15 17.02 7.59 1.92
N LEU A 16 16.31 8.67 1.52
CA LEU A 16 15.62 9.57 2.44
C LEU A 16 14.12 9.32 2.38
N LEU A 17 13.50 8.99 3.50
CA LEU A 17 12.06 8.85 3.64
C LEU A 17 11.54 9.94 4.58
N GLY A 18 10.74 10.87 4.05
CA GLY A 18 10.27 12.01 4.83
C GLY A 18 11.38 12.90 5.40
N GLY A 19 12.56 12.90 4.78
CA GLY A 19 13.74 13.63 5.24
C GLY A 19 14.62 12.87 6.24
N GLU A 20 14.22 11.67 6.65
CA GLU A 20 15.01 10.80 7.54
C GLU A 20 15.88 9.85 6.69
N ASP A 21 17.15 9.72 7.05
CA ASP A 21 18.11 8.84 6.36
C ASP A 21 17.91 7.39 6.82
N VAL A 22 17.44 6.57 5.88
CA VAL A 22 17.09 5.16 6.13
C VAL A 22 18.33 4.26 6.12
N ASP A 23 19.41 4.65 5.45
CA ASP A 23 20.60 3.82 5.24
C ASP A 23 21.31 3.43 6.54
N GLN A 24 21.20 4.29 7.57
CA GLN A 24 21.88 4.15 8.85
C GLN A 24 20.97 3.64 9.97
N MET A 25 19.71 3.29 9.64
CA MET A 25 18.72 2.85 10.64
C MET A 25 18.98 1.41 11.08
N SER A 26 18.82 1.17 12.37
CA SER A 26 18.71 -0.18 12.93
C SER A 26 17.37 -0.82 12.55
N ASP A 27 17.25 -2.15 12.70
CA ASP A 27 16.02 -2.90 12.41
C ASP A 27 14.80 -2.34 13.17
N ASP A 28 14.97 -1.92 14.42
CA ASP A 28 13.91 -1.31 15.22
C ASP A 28 13.50 0.06 14.66
N GLN A 29 14.44 0.87 14.22
CA GLN A 29 14.17 2.16 13.59
C GLN A 29 13.50 2.00 12.22
N LEU A 30 13.94 1.00 11.43
CA LEU A 30 13.29 0.64 10.17
C LEU A 30 11.84 0.16 10.40
N ALA A 31 11.59 -0.61 11.45
CA ALA A 31 10.25 -1.04 11.80
C ALA A 31 9.34 0.14 12.21
N ASP A 32 9.90 1.10 12.97
CA ASP A 32 9.17 2.30 13.42
C ASP A 32 8.82 3.23 12.24
N ILE A 33 9.81 3.60 11.41
CA ILE A 33 9.57 4.47 10.25
C ILE A 33 8.62 3.83 9.25
N ARG A 34 8.74 2.52 9.01
CA ARG A 34 7.84 1.75 8.16
C ARG A 34 6.40 1.81 8.68
N ASN A 35 6.20 1.56 9.97
CA ASN A 35 4.87 1.60 10.58
C ASN A 35 4.24 2.99 10.52
N ARG A 36 5.05 4.03 10.73
CA ARG A 36 4.61 5.43 10.79
C ARG A 36 4.33 6.03 9.42
N MET A 37 5.13 5.68 8.40
CA MET A 37 5.14 6.40 7.13
C MET A 37 4.64 5.60 5.94
N ILE A 38 4.60 4.26 6.01
CA ILE A 38 4.34 3.41 4.85
C ILE A 38 3.09 2.55 5.07
N GLY A 39 2.15 2.63 4.14
CA GLY A 39 1.05 1.70 4.00
C GLY A 39 1.33 0.67 2.91
N PHE A 40 1.27 -0.62 3.22
CA PHE A 40 1.50 -1.69 2.25
C PHE A 40 0.20 -2.28 1.72
N ILE A 41 0.10 -2.41 0.40
CA ILE A 41 -0.95 -3.12 -0.32
C ILE A 41 -0.29 -4.21 -1.15
N CYS A 42 -0.61 -5.48 -0.89
CA CYS A 42 0.02 -6.63 -1.53
C CYS A 42 -0.98 -7.40 -2.40
N GLN A 43 -0.48 -8.09 -3.43
CA GLN A 43 -1.26 -8.94 -4.33
C GLN A 43 -2.06 -10.02 -3.58
N GLN A 44 -1.47 -10.65 -2.57
CA GLN A 44 -2.11 -11.72 -1.77
C GLN A 44 -2.84 -11.20 -0.53
N TYR A 45 -3.13 -9.89 -0.46
CA TYR A 45 -3.83 -9.21 0.63
C TYR A 45 -3.12 -9.29 1.99
N ASN A 46 -2.45 -10.38 2.33
CA ASN A 46 -1.72 -10.63 3.59
C ASN A 46 -2.57 -10.33 4.84
N LEU A 47 -3.84 -10.73 4.81
CA LEU A 47 -4.72 -10.63 5.96
C LEU A 47 -4.46 -11.78 6.93
N LEU A 48 -4.58 -11.50 8.22
CA LEU A 48 -4.50 -12.50 9.28
C LEU A 48 -5.78 -13.35 9.25
N PRO A 49 -5.70 -14.66 8.90
CA PRO A 49 -6.89 -15.47 8.63
C PRO A 49 -7.69 -15.82 9.90
N LYS A 50 -7.07 -15.66 11.08
CA LYS A 50 -7.69 -15.93 12.40
C LYS A 50 -8.20 -14.67 13.11
N SER A 51 -8.10 -13.52 12.45
CA SER A 51 -8.57 -12.21 12.94
C SER A 51 -9.68 -11.69 12.05
N ASN A 52 -10.68 -11.02 12.65
CA ASN A 52 -11.74 -10.37 11.90
C ASN A 52 -11.22 -9.14 11.14
N LEU A 53 -12.09 -8.48 10.35
CA LEU A 53 -11.67 -7.34 9.52
C LEU A 53 -11.20 -6.16 10.36
N LEU A 54 -11.88 -5.86 11.46
CA LEU A 54 -11.49 -4.77 12.35
C LEU A 54 -10.10 -5.01 12.93
N GLU A 55 -9.85 -6.20 13.48
CA GLU A 55 -8.57 -6.58 14.04
C GLU A 55 -7.43 -6.53 13.00
N ASN A 56 -7.71 -6.93 11.75
CA ASN A 56 -6.76 -6.79 10.65
C ASN A 56 -6.39 -5.33 10.38
N VAL A 57 -7.39 -4.44 10.37
CA VAL A 57 -7.17 -3.00 10.11
C VAL A 57 -6.55 -2.29 11.32
N GLU A 58 -6.84 -2.74 12.53
CA GLU A 58 -6.22 -2.22 13.77
C GLU A 58 -4.72 -2.53 13.88
N LEU A 59 -4.22 -3.53 13.16
CA LEU A 59 -2.87 -4.07 13.34
C LEU A 59 -1.75 -3.02 13.30
N PRO A 60 -1.63 -2.14 12.28
CA PRO A 60 -0.61 -1.09 12.26
C PRO A 60 -0.75 -0.10 13.41
N LEU A 61 -1.97 0.18 13.85
CA LEU A 61 -2.25 1.08 14.98
C LEU A 61 -1.86 0.44 16.33
N LEU A 62 -1.93 -0.88 16.41
CA LEU A 62 -1.46 -1.63 17.58
C LEU A 62 0.06 -1.50 17.72
N TYR A 63 0.81 -1.65 16.63
CA TYR A 63 2.27 -1.44 16.62
C TYR A 63 2.64 0.01 16.92
N ALA A 64 1.84 0.98 16.45
CA ALA A 64 1.99 2.40 16.78
C ALA A 64 1.59 2.74 18.24
N LYS A 65 1.20 1.74 19.06
CA LYS A 65 0.78 1.90 20.46
C LYS A 65 -0.40 2.85 20.65
N VAL A 66 -1.26 2.98 19.64
CA VAL A 66 -2.48 3.80 19.72
C VAL A 66 -3.44 3.19 20.76
N PRO A 67 -4.04 3.98 21.65
CA PRO A 67 -5.01 3.50 22.64
C PRO A 67 -6.17 2.73 21.99
N ALA A 68 -6.71 1.71 22.69
CA ALA A 68 -7.67 0.77 22.12
C ALA A 68 -8.93 1.43 21.55
N GLU A 69 -9.47 2.44 22.22
CA GLU A 69 -10.67 3.15 21.79
C GLU A 69 -10.41 3.94 20.49
N GLU A 70 -9.34 4.73 20.46
CA GLU A 70 -8.94 5.49 19.28
C GLU A 70 -8.56 4.57 18.10
N ARG A 71 -7.88 3.46 18.39
CA ARG A 71 -7.51 2.44 17.39
C ARG A 71 -8.75 1.87 16.71
N ARG A 72 -9.77 1.49 17.51
CA ARG A 72 -11.05 0.99 16.98
C ARG A 72 -11.75 2.02 16.11
N GLU A 73 -11.82 3.26 16.55
CA GLU A 73 -12.43 4.36 15.79
C GLU A 73 -11.74 4.59 14.45
N ARG A 74 -10.39 4.67 14.45
CA ARG A 74 -9.61 4.85 13.21
C ARG A 74 -9.79 3.67 12.24
N ALA A 75 -9.77 2.44 12.76
CA ALA A 75 -9.96 1.24 11.95
C ALA A 75 -11.37 1.18 11.34
N MET A 76 -12.40 1.54 12.11
CA MET A 76 -13.78 1.62 11.60
C MET A 76 -13.92 2.67 10.50
N ARG A 77 -13.34 3.87 10.66
CA ARG A 77 -13.31 4.88 9.59
C ARG A 77 -12.62 4.38 8.31
N SER A 78 -11.52 3.64 8.46
CA SER A 78 -10.83 3.04 7.30
C SER A 78 -11.67 1.99 6.61
N LEU A 79 -12.41 1.15 7.35
CA LEU A 79 -13.37 0.18 6.79
C LEU A 79 -14.55 0.87 6.09
N GLU A 80 -15.03 1.99 6.62
CA GLU A 80 -16.09 2.80 6.01
C GLU A 80 -15.64 3.37 4.67
N ARG A 81 -14.42 3.90 4.58
CA ARG A 81 -13.84 4.44 3.33
C ARG A 81 -13.83 3.41 2.19
N VAL A 82 -13.65 2.14 2.51
CA VAL A 82 -13.64 1.06 1.51
C VAL A 82 -15.00 0.34 1.38
N GLY A 83 -16.06 0.85 2.04
CA GLY A 83 -17.42 0.32 1.97
C GLY A 83 -17.62 -1.03 2.67
N LEU A 84 -16.86 -1.31 3.74
CA LEU A 84 -16.89 -2.58 4.46
C LEU A 84 -17.18 -2.44 5.97
N ALA A 85 -17.65 -1.28 6.42
CA ALA A 85 -17.95 -1.03 7.84
C ALA A 85 -18.92 -2.06 8.43
N GLU A 86 -19.99 -2.40 7.72
CA GLU A 86 -21.01 -3.37 8.17
C GLU A 86 -20.46 -4.79 8.34
N LYS A 87 -19.31 -5.09 7.70
CA LYS A 87 -18.66 -6.41 7.73
C LYS A 87 -17.52 -6.52 8.72
N TRP A 88 -17.35 -5.58 9.62
CA TRP A 88 -16.19 -5.50 10.51
C TRP A 88 -15.91 -6.76 11.35
N LYS A 89 -16.97 -7.56 11.67
CA LYS A 89 -16.87 -8.83 12.40
C LYS A 89 -16.53 -10.04 11.51
N ASN A 90 -16.63 -9.90 10.18
CA ASN A 90 -16.37 -11.01 9.27
C ASN A 90 -14.88 -11.41 9.32
N MET A 91 -14.65 -12.68 9.00
CA MET A 91 -13.29 -13.23 8.80
C MET A 91 -12.89 -13.08 7.33
N PRO A 92 -11.59 -13.02 7.00
CA PRO A 92 -11.13 -12.89 5.62
C PRO A 92 -11.69 -13.93 4.65
N ASN A 93 -11.85 -15.19 5.09
CA ASN A 93 -12.37 -16.29 4.28
C ASN A 93 -13.88 -16.15 3.94
N GLN A 94 -14.58 -15.20 4.53
CA GLN A 94 -15.99 -14.89 4.26
C GLN A 94 -16.15 -13.80 3.19
N LEU A 95 -15.04 -13.36 2.56
CA LEU A 95 -14.99 -12.25 1.63
C LEU A 95 -14.54 -12.68 0.25
N SER A 96 -15.06 -12.01 -0.80
CA SER A 96 -14.50 -12.11 -2.14
C SER A 96 -13.06 -11.54 -2.18
N GLY A 97 -12.27 -11.91 -3.20
CA GLY A 97 -10.91 -11.38 -3.39
C GLY A 97 -10.87 -9.85 -3.41
N GLY A 98 -11.79 -9.22 -4.13
CA GLY A 98 -11.89 -7.75 -4.16
C GLY A 98 -12.24 -7.12 -2.81
N GLN A 99 -13.07 -7.79 -2.00
CA GLN A 99 -13.34 -7.32 -0.64
C GLN A 99 -12.11 -7.49 0.27
N GLN A 100 -11.37 -8.59 0.14
CA GLN A 100 -10.11 -8.80 0.87
C GLN A 100 -9.08 -7.73 0.50
N GLN A 101 -8.98 -7.36 -0.79
CA GLN A 101 -8.09 -6.28 -1.23
C GLN A 101 -8.51 -4.93 -0.64
N ARG A 102 -9.80 -4.63 -0.58
CA ARG A 102 -10.30 -3.41 0.08
C ARG A 102 -9.96 -3.39 1.58
N VAL A 103 -10.00 -4.51 2.28
CA VAL A 103 -9.54 -4.60 3.68
C VAL A 103 -8.04 -4.36 3.79
N SER A 104 -7.22 -4.91 2.88
CA SER A 104 -5.79 -4.64 2.81
C SER A 104 -5.50 -3.14 2.62
N ILE A 105 -6.26 -2.48 1.75
CA ILE A 105 -6.18 -1.02 1.56
C ILE A 105 -6.61 -0.27 2.83
N ALA A 106 -7.72 -0.65 3.46
CA ALA A 106 -8.17 -0.04 4.72
C ALA A 106 -7.10 -0.15 5.82
N ARG A 107 -6.44 -1.30 5.93
CA ARG A 107 -5.31 -1.52 6.83
C ARG A 107 -4.13 -0.60 6.51
N ALA A 108 -3.78 -0.46 5.23
CA ALA A 108 -2.71 0.44 4.81
C ALA A 108 -2.99 1.90 5.19
N LEU A 109 -4.26 2.34 5.11
CA LEU A 109 -4.68 3.71 5.40
C LEU A 109 -4.84 4.01 6.89
N ALA A 110 -5.03 3.00 7.75
CA ALA A 110 -5.38 3.19 9.16
C ALA A 110 -4.34 4.04 9.94
N GLY A 111 -3.05 3.89 9.60
CA GLY A 111 -1.94 4.67 10.16
C GLY A 111 -1.81 6.08 9.60
N ASN A 112 -2.60 6.47 8.61
CA ASN A 112 -2.45 7.73 7.86
C ASN A 112 -1.03 7.89 7.26
N PRO A 113 -0.55 6.94 6.44
CA PRO A 113 0.81 6.96 5.91
C PRO A 113 1.00 8.08 4.88
N SER A 114 2.23 8.59 4.78
CA SER A 114 2.61 9.53 3.72
C SER A 114 2.91 8.85 2.38
N LEU A 115 3.26 7.55 2.42
CA LEU A 115 3.57 6.72 1.26
C LEU A 115 2.75 5.44 1.27
N ILE A 116 2.09 5.14 0.16
CA ILE A 116 1.42 3.85 -0.08
C ILE A 116 2.25 3.08 -1.11
N LEU A 117 2.73 1.89 -0.71
CA LEU A 117 3.41 0.94 -1.58
C LEU A 117 2.44 -0.16 -1.99
N ALA A 118 2.08 -0.20 -3.28
CA ALA A 118 1.16 -1.17 -3.84
C ALA A 118 1.91 -2.14 -4.76
N ASP A 119 2.07 -3.40 -4.33
CA ASP A 119 2.73 -4.45 -5.07
C ASP A 119 1.70 -5.33 -5.77
N GLU A 120 1.62 -5.22 -7.11
CA GLU A 120 0.62 -5.90 -7.95
C GLU A 120 -0.80 -5.83 -7.37
N PRO A 121 -1.33 -4.64 -7.03
CA PRO A 121 -2.55 -4.50 -6.22
C PRO A 121 -3.80 -5.08 -6.89
N THR A 122 -3.72 -5.38 -8.18
CA THR A 122 -4.84 -5.90 -9.00
C THR A 122 -4.57 -7.29 -9.57
N GLY A 123 -3.38 -7.85 -9.39
CA GLY A 123 -2.94 -9.08 -10.05
C GLY A 123 -3.75 -10.35 -9.73
N ALA A 124 -4.52 -10.35 -8.64
CA ALA A 124 -5.39 -11.48 -8.25
C ALA A 124 -6.89 -11.19 -8.44
N LEU A 125 -7.25 -10.11 -9.15
CA LEU A 125 -8.62 -9.62 -9.28
C LEU A 125 -9.14 -9.74 -10.72
N ASP A 126 -10.46 -9.87 -10.87
CA ASP A 126 -11.11 -9.71 -12.16
C ASP A 126 -11.03 -8.25 -12.67
N SER A 127 -11.23 -8.05 -13.97
CA SER A 127 -11.06 -6.75 -14.63
C SER A 127 -11.93 -5.62 -14.05
N LYS A 128 -13.16 -5.95 -13.61
CA LYS A 128 -14.07 -4.96 -13.02
C LYS A 128 -13.56 -4.52 -11.65
N THR A 129 -13.24 -5.48 -10.79
CA THR A 129 -12.73 -5.22 -9.44
C THR A 129 -11.36 -4.54 -9.50
N SER A 130 -10.49 -4.92 -10.47
CA SER A 130 -9.22 -4.25 -10.74
C SER A 130 -9.40 -2.76 -11.02
N ARG A 131 -10.37 -2.41 -11.88
CA ARG A 131 -10.69 -1.02 -12.20
C ARG A 131 -11.17 -0.24 -10.98
N GLU A 132 -12.01 -0.83 -10.14
CA GLU A 132 -12.48 -0.22 -8.90
C GLU A 132 -11.33 0.08 -7.93
N VAL A 133 -10.38 -0.87 -7.77
CA VAL A 133 -9.19 -0.68 -6.93
C VAL A 133 -8.27 0.41 -7.48
N LEU A 134 -8.02 0.44 -8.79
CA LEU A 134 -7.19 1.48 -9.42
C LEU A 134 -7.80 2.87 -9.29
N ASN A 135 -9.11 3.00 -9.49
CA ASN A 135 -9.81 4.28 -9.31
C ASN A 135 -9.69 4.76 -7.85
N PHE A 136 -9.86 3.85 -6.89
CA PHE A 136 -9.70 4.20 -5.48
C PHE A 136 -8.28 4.66 -5.14
N LEU A 137 -7.24 4.01 -5.70
CA LEU A 137 -5.85 4.46 -5.53
C LEU A 137 -5.62 5.84 -6.16
N LYS A 138 -6.25 6.15 -7.30
CA LYS A 138 -6.18 7.49 -7.90
C LYS A 138 -6.84 8.55 -7.02
N GLU A 139 -8.02 8.27 -6.47
CA GLU A 139 -8.71 9.16 -5.51
C GLU A 139 -7.81 9.46 -4.31
N LEU A 140 -7.16 8.45 -3.73
CA LEU A 140 -6.19 8.65 -2.65
C LEU A 140 -5.01 9.52 -3.05
N ASN A 141 -4.52 9.39 -4.29
CA ASN A 141 -3.45 10.26 -4.78
C ASN A 141 -3.92 11.70 -4.99
N GLU A 142 -5.15 11.91 -5.44
CA GLU A 142 -5.74 13.24 -5.58
C GLU A 142 -5.98 13.91 -4.21
N GLU A 143 -6.25 13.12 -3.18
CA GLU A 143 -6.34 13.57 -1.78
C GLU A 143 -4.97 13.91 -1.16
N GLY A 144 -3.86 13.67 -1.87
CA GLY A 144 -2.50 14.05 -1.46
C GLY A 144 -1.61 12.91 -1.00
N ASN A 145 -2.05 11.64 -1.02
CA ASN A 145 -1.17 10.52 -0.73
C ASN A 145 -0.16 10.29 -1.86
N THR A 146 1.09 10.02 -1.53
CA THR A 146 2.06 9.50 -2.49
C THR A 146 1.82 8.01 -2.67
N ILE A 147 1.64 7.56 -3.93
CA ILE A 147 1.43 6.14 -4.24
C ILE A 147 2.54 5.67 -5.17
N VAL A 148 3.25 4.64 -4.75
CA VAL A 148 4.19 3.90 -5.60
C VAL A 148 3.59 2.53 -5.89
N MET A 149 3.21 2.31 -7.14
CA MET A 149 2.65 1.05 -7.60
C MET A 149 3.69 0.27 -8.39
N ILE A 150 3.87 -1.00 -8.02
CA ILE A 150 4.76 -1.92 -8.73
C ILE A 150 3.89 -2.87 -9.55
N THR A 151 4.16 -2.96 -10.83
CA THR A 151 3.45 -3.86 -11.73
C THR A 151 4.32 -4.27 -12.91
N HIS A 152 4.06 -5.44 -13.47
CA HIS A 152 4.61 -5.90 -14.75
C HIS A 152 3.64 -5.70 -15.92
N ASP A 153 2.43 -5.20 -15.64
CA ASP A 153 1.40 -4.92 -16.64
C ASP A 153 1.49 -3.47 -17.13
N ASN A 154 1.83 -3.30 -18.41
CA ASN A 154 1.92 -1.98 -19.04
C ASN A 154 0.59 -1.21 -19.00
N SER A 155 -0.56 -1.91 -19.09
CA SER A 155 -1.87 -1.26 -19.03
C SER A 155 -2.13 -0.62 -17.67
N ILE A 156 -1.62 -1.23 -16.59
CA ILE A 156 -1.68 -0.71 -15.23
C ILE A 156 -0.66 0.43 -15.06
N ALA A 157 0.55 0.28 -15.61
CA ALA A 157 1.57 1.33 -15.56
C ALA A 157 1.10 2.64 -16.21
N LEU A 158 0.30 2.56 -17.29
CA LEU A 158 -0.28 3.72 -17.96
C LEU A 158 -1.34 4.48 -17.14
N GLU A 159 -1.81 3.91 -16.04
CA GLU A 159 -2.72 4.57 -15.10
C GLU A 159 -2.01 5.52 -14.11
N ALA A 160 -0.67 5.47 -14.04
CA ALA A 160 0.15 6.34 -13.21
C ALA A 160 0.37 7.71 -13.85
N LYS A 161 0.89 8.69 -13.11
CA LYS A 161 1.34 9.99 -13.62
C LYS A 161 2.79 9.95 -14.08
N HIS A 162 3.60 9.14 -13.42
CA HIS A 162 5.04 8.98 -13.63
C HIS A 162 5.41 7.51 -13.67
N VAL A 163 6.29 7.12 -14.56
CA VAL A 163 6.71 5.72 -14.74
C VAL A 163 8.23 5.61 -14.58
N VAL A 164 8.66 4.63 -13.81
CA VAL A 164 10.06 4.20 -13.74
C VAL A 164 10.12 2.74 -14.19
N ARG A 165 10.74 2.48 -15.34
CA ARG A 165 10.92 1.12 -15.85
C ARG A 165 12.28 0.59 -15.47
N ILE A 166 12.27 -0.57 -14.83
CA ILE A 166 13.48 -1.29 -14.45
C ILE A 166 13.56 -2.59 -15.24
N HIS A 167 14.72 -2.85 -15.84
CA HIS A 167 15.02 -4.09 -16.55
C HIS A 167 16.45 -4.50 -16.26
N ASP A 168 16.67 -5.76 -15.88
CA ASP A 168 17.99 -6.30 -15.49
C ASP A 168 18.71 -5.42 -14.46
N GLY A 169 17.97 -4.94 -13.45
CA GLY A 169 18.51 -4.12 -12.36
C GLY A 169 18.89 -2.69 -12.76
N LYS A 170 18.55 -2.24 -13.96
CA LYS A 170 18.86 -0.89 -14.47
C LYS A 170 17.57 -0.13 -14.81
N ILE A 171 17.60 1.18 -14.54
CA ILE A 171 16.51 2.06 -14.97
C ILE A 171 16.71 2.36 -16.46
N ASN A 172 15.75 1.93 -17.31
CA ASN A 172 15.75 2.20 -18.76
C ASN A 172 14.79 3.32 -19.13
N PHE A 173 13.84 3.65 -18.25
CA PHE A 173 12.94 4.79 -18.43
C PHE A 173 12.62 5.40 -17.07
N ASN A 174 12.55 6.72 -17.04
CA ASN A 174 12.15 7.50 -15.86
C ASN A 174 11.53 8.82 -16.36
N GLY A 175 10.21 8.95 -16.32
CA GLY A 175 9.53 10.12 -16.90
C GLY A 175 8.01 10.11 -16.79
N ASP A 176 7.39 11.07 -17.45
CA ASP A 176 5.92 11.20 -17.55
C ASP A 176 5.32 9.99 -18.28
N VAL A 177 4.11 9.60 -17.86
CA VAL A 177 3.39 8.48 -18.49
C VAL A 177 3.10 8.69 -19.97
N LYS A 178 2.96 9.93 -20.43
CA LYS A 178 2.72 10.22 -21.85
C LYS A 178 3.93 9.87 -22.71
N ASP A 179 5.14 10.12 -22.20
CA ASP A 179 6.38 9.76 -22.88
C ASP A 179 6.58 8.25 -22.87
N TYR A 180 6.20 7.59 -21.76
CA TYR A 180 6.22 6.13 -21.67
C TYR A 180 5.25 5.48 -22.66
N ALA A 181 4.03 5.98 -22.79
CA ALA A 181 3.03 5.47 -23.73
C ALA A 181 3.48 5.55 -25.22
N ALA A 182 4.42 6.44 -25.54
CA ALA A 182 4.94 6.59 -26.90
C ALA A 182 6.01 5.54 -27.26
N ILE A 183 6.53 4.76 -26.29
CA ILE A 183 7.65 3.81 -26.48
C ILE A 183 7.29 2.34 -26.22
N ILE A 184 6.01 2.04 -25.84
CA ILE A 184 5.50 0.67 -25.60
C ILE A 184 4.47 0.15 -26.67
#